data_eedb2db1275b7a82d29fc3a22d9f7ae9
#
_entry.id   eedb2db1275b7a82d29fc3a22d9f7ae9
#
_cell.length_a   1.000
_cell.length_b   1.000
_cell.length_c   1.000
_cell.angle_alpha   90.00
_cell.angle_beta   90.00
_cell.angle_gamma   90.00
#
_symmetry.space_group_name_H-M   'P 1'
#
loop_
_entity.id
_entity.type
_entity.pdbx_description
1 polymer ?
#
loop_
_entity_poly.entity_id
_entity_poly.type
_entity_poly.pdbx_seq_one_letter_code
_entity_poly.pdbx_strand_id
1 'polypeptide(L)'
;MHTLSVELADEHLTPLVAERADAHGPEVSVAPVNGRYQQLLERLGEISDLGRARALLAWDERTMMPSGGAEVRAEQLATLTRLRHERLASDELGTLLDELRPRAEGLPHDSDEASMVRVTTRDWEKARRVPAALRAEIARASSLAERAWIDARARSDFDAFLPHLERNVELKRRYVDCFEDARHPYDPLLDDFEPDATTAEVRTVLAALRDGLRPLVAAIAEHADGVDSSCLHGAFPIEAQRELVLDLVAELPLEADSWRLDTTVHPFATAIGSSDIRLTTRYDESYLGTSLWSALHEAGHGIYESGIDPGLRRSPLGRPVSLGFHESQSRTWENWVGRGRAYLRHIHPRLREAFPERLAGVDPEHLYLAANRVEPSLIRIEADELTYNLHITLRFELELEIFEQRLRPAELPEAWNARTREYLGIEVPDDARGVLQDVHWAAGSFGYFPTYSLGNVIAGQIWAVAEGSLPDLEQQLGSGELAPLRDWLRERLYRHGGKFNPAEMIERVCGAPLSVEPYLAQMRRKMGEIYGLGPALTS
;
A
#
# COMPACT_ATOMS: atom_id res chain seq x y z
N MET A 1 35.92 31.12 18.25
CA MET A 1 36.00 31.03 19.72
C MET A 1 34.79 31.76 20.28
N HIS A 2 33.72 31.04 20.60
CA HIS A 2 32.71 31.34 21.61
C HIS A 2 31.90 30.08 21.81
N THR A 3 32.32 29.35 22.83
CA THR A 3 31.64 28.20 23.42
C THR A 3 30.39 28.72 24.14
N LEU A 4 29.21 28.28 23.69
CA LEU A 4 27.98 28.38 24.48
C LEU A 4 27.73 27.03 25.12
N SER A 5 28.02 26.94 26.41
CA SER A 5 27.60 25.85 27.28
C SER A 5 26.10 26.02 27.53
N VAL A 6 25.31 25.03 27.16
CA VAL A 6 23.90 24.93 27.57
C VAL A 6 23.86 24.11 28.85
N GLU A 7 23.63 24.76 29.98
CA GLU A 7 23.25 24.12 31.23
C GLU A 7 21.85 23.49 31.10
N LEU A 8 21.78 22.19 31.33
CA LEU A 8 20.52 21.49 31.52
C LEU A 8 19.96 21.84 32.90
N ALA A 9 18.89 22.64 32.92
CA ALA A 9 18.08 22.83 34.11
C ALA A 9 17.14 21.63 34.27
N ASP A 10 17.34 20.90 35.36
CA ASP A 10 16.38 19.91 35.89
C ASP A 10 15.13 20.68 36.41
N GLU A 11 14.04 20.66 35.65
CA GLU A 11 12.73 21.06 36.17
C GLU A 11 11.80 19.85 36.23
N HIS A 12 11.33 19.59 37.44
CA HIS A 12 10.43 18.58 37.90
C HIS A 12 9.19 18.39 37.02
N LEU A 13 9.09 17.26 36.35
CA LEU A 13 7.83 16.74 35.75
C LEU A 13 7.01 16.08 36.86
N THR A 14 6.05 16.81 37.43
CA THR A 14 4.97 16.28 38.27
C THR A 14 3.92 15.67 37.34
N PRO A 15 3.47 14.41 37.53
CA PRO A 15 2.41 13.84 36.69
C PRO A 15 1.06 14.44 37.08
N LEU A 16 0.40 15.12 36.16
CA LEU A 16 -1.03 15.44 36.25
C LEU A 16 -1.85 14.15 36.15
N VAL A 17 -2.20 13.58 37.28
CA VAL A 17 -3.25 12.56 37.38
C VAL A 17 -4.58 13.32 37.43
N ALA A 18 -5.28 13.32 36.29
CA ALA A 18 -6.68 13.74 36.26
C ALA A 18 -7.55 12.56 36.73
N GLU A 19 -8.14 12.70 37.91
CA GLU A 19 -9.23 11.83 38.36
C GLU A 19 -10.41 11.92 37.38
N ARG A 20 -10.70 10.83 36.71
CA ARG A 20 -11.98 10.61 36.03
C ARG A 20 -12.83 9.69 36.89
N ALA A 21 -14.00 10.20 37.22
CA ALA A 21 -15.04 9.56 38.00
C ALA A 21 -15.49 8.21 37.41
N ASP A 22 -15.69 7.26 38.31
CA ASP A 22 -16.19 5.91 38.10
C ASP A 22 -17.55 5.89 37.39
N ALA A 23 -17.58 5.24 36.21
CA ALA A 23 -18.79 4.66 35.68
C ALA A 23 -18.62 3.14 35.71
N HIS A 24 -19.11 2.49 36.75
CA HIS A 24 -19.17 1.04 36.86
C HIS A 24 -20.20 0.49 35.85
N GLY A 25 -19.69 0.01 34.72
CA GLY A 25 -20.37 -0.98 33.90
C GLY A 25 -20.12 -2.40 34.49
N PRO A 26 -20.91 -3.43 34.13
CA PRO A 26 -20.79 -4.77 34.74
C PRO A 26 -19.38 -5.33 34.52
N GLU A 27 -18.72 -5.74 35.63
CA GLU A 27 -17.46 -6.46 35.63
C GLU A 27 -17.62 -7.76 34.83
N VAL A 28 -17.11 -7.78 33.61
CA VAL A 28 -16.84 -9.02 32.91
C VAL A 28 -15.63 -9.65 33.59
N SER A 29 -15.85 -10.76 34.31
CA SER A 29 -14.80 -11.57 34.92
C SER A 29 -13.81 -12.01 33.83
N VAL A 30 -12.71 -11.29 33.70
CA VAL A 30 -11.58 -11.67 32.84
C VAL A 30 -10.90 -12.85 33.57
N ALA A 31 -11.00 -14.05 32.99
CA ALA A 31 -10.25 -15.21 33.47
C ALA A 31 -8.75 -14.83 33.54
N PRO A 32 -8.00 -15.32 34.56
CA PRO A 32 -6.60 -14.94 34.74
C PRO A 32 -5.81 -15.26 33.46
N VAL A 33 -5.19 -14.21 32.89
CA VAL A 33 -4.32 -14.33 31.70
C VAL A 33 -3.25 -15.37 32.01
N ASN A 34 -3.15 -16.44 31.21
CA ASN A 34 -2.13 -17.48 31.40
C ASN A 34 -0.75 -16.78 31.33
N GLY A 35 0.10 -17.00 32.34
CA GLY A 35 1.42 -16.35 32.41
C GLY A 35 2.30 -16.59 31.17
N ARG A 36 2.09 -17.73 30.45
CA ARG A 36 2.78 -18.01 29.18
C ARG A 36 2.28 -17.12 28.05
N TYR A 37 0.98 -16.85 27.97
CA TYR A 37 0.44 -15.91 26.97
C TYR A 37 0.94 -14.49 27.23
N GLN A 38 1.04 -14.06 28.48
CA GLN A 38 1.63 -12.76 28.81
C GLN A 38 3.10 -12.68 28.39
N GLN A 39 3.89 -13.73 28.59
CA GLN A 39 5.27 -13.82 28.10
C GLN A 39 5.35 -13.71 26.57
N LEU A 40 4.41 -14.35 25.84
CA LEU A 40 4.30 -14.20 24.39
C LEU A 40 4.07 -12.74 24.00
N LEU A 41 3.10 -12.06 24.62
CA LEU A 41 2.79 -10.67 24.33
C LEU A 41 3.98 -9.72 24.59
N GLU A 42 4.73 -9.94 25.66
CA GLU A 42 5.94 -9.18 25.98
C GLU A 42 7.01 -9.34 24.88
N ARG A 43 7.26 -10.58 24.44
CA ARG A 43 8.21 -10.86 23.32
C ARG A 43 7.78 -10.23 22.01
N LEU A 44 6.50 -10.33 21.68
CA LEU A 44 5.93 -9.74 20.48
C LEU A 44 5.98 -8.21 20.53
N GLY A 45 5.79 -7.63 21.72
CA GLY A 45 5.97 -6.20 21.96
C GLY A 45 7.39 -5.73 21.62
N GLU A 46 8.44 -6.42 22.08
CA GLU A 46 9.83 -6.11 21.74
C GLU A 46 10.09 -6.18 20.22
N ILE A 47 9.59 -7.24 19.55
CA ILE A 47 9.72 -7.43 18.11
C ILE A 47 9.03 -6.30 17.33
N SER A 48 7.83 -5.90 17.78
CA SER A 48 7.07 -4.80 17.20
C SER A 48 7.79 -3.47 17.38
N ASP A 49 8.27 -3.17 18.58
CA ASP A 49 8.97 -1.91 18.89
C ASP A 49 10.24 -1.74 18.05
N LEU A 50 11.04 -2.80 17.87
CA LEU A 50 12.18 -2.81 16.95
C LEU A 50 11.76 -2.50 15.50
N GLY A 51 10.63 -3.06 15.06
CA GLY A 51 10.07 -2.81 13.74
C GLY A 51 9.61 -1.36 13.56
N ARG A 52 8.93 -0.80 14.55
CA ARG A 52 8.44 0.59 14.54
C ARG A 52 9.58 1.61 14.64
N ALA A 53 10.60 1.35 15.48
CA ALA A 53 11.81 2.18 15.53
C ALA A 53 12.54 2.20 14.17
N ARG A 54 12.65 1.03 13.51
CA ARG A 54 13.20 0.94 12.16
C ARG A 54 12.37 1.74 11.14
N ALA A 55 11.03 1.65 11.22
CA ALA A 55 10.14 2.39 10.32
C ALA A 55 10.30 3.92 10.47
N LEU A 56 10.45 4.41 11.71
CA LEU A 56 10.71 5.82 11.97
C LEU A 56 12.06 6.28 11.37
N LEU A 57 13.13 5.49 11.53
CA LEU A 57 14.42 5.80 10.94
C LEU A 57 14.38 5.77 9.40
N ALA A 58 13.62 4.85 8.79
CA ALA A 58 13.44 4.79 7.35
C ALA A 58 12.58 5.95 6.80
N TRP A 59 11.60 6.43 7.58
CA TRP A 59 10.85 7.64 7.26
C TRP A 59 11.76 8.87 7.30
N ASP A 60 12.53 9.03 8.38
CA ASP A 60 13.45 10.17 8.56
C ASP A 60 14.52 10.21 7.44
N GLU A 61 15.05 9.04 7.03
CA GLU A 61 16.00 8.91 5.93
C GLU A 61 15.49 9.53 4.62
N ARG A 62 14.18 9.39 4.34
CA ARG A 62 13.55 9.85 3.10
C ARG A 62 13.01 11.26 3.19
N THR A 63 12.93 11.86 4.38
CA THR A 63 12.26 13.15 4.61
C THR A 63 13.17 14.21 5.22
N MET A 64 13.77 13.95 6.37
CA MET A 64 14.42 14.96 7.20
C MET A 64 15.93 14.74 7.38
N MET A 65 16.44 13.54 7.11
CA MET A 65 17.84 13.20 7.38
C MET A 65 18.80 14.05 6.53
N PRO A 66 19.83 14.68 7.13
CA PRO A 66 20.91 15.30 6.36
C PRO A 66 21.62 14.26 5.47
N SER A 67 21.98 14.64 4.25
CA SER A 67 22.61 13.75 3.27
C SER A 67 23.90 13.05 3.76
N GLY A 68 24.65 13.70 4.67
CA GLY A 68 25.83 13.10 5.29
C GLY A 68 25.55 11.97 6.28
N GLY A 69 24.28 11.75 6.66
CA GLY A 69 23.85 10.72 7.60
C GLY A 69 23.69 9.31 7.00
N ALA A 70 23.72 9.17 5.68
CA ALA A 70 23.29 7.95 4.97
C ALA A 70 24.05 6.67 5.41
N GLU A 71 25.37 6.73 5.55
CA GLU A 71 26.18 5.56 5.93
C GLU A 71 25.83 5.05 7.33
N VAL A 72 25.77 5.96 8.33
CA VAL A 72 25.43 5.60 9.71
C VAL A 72 23.98 5.11 9.81
N ARG A 73 23.05 5.70 9.06
CA ARG A 73 21.64 5.30 9.01
C ARG A 73 21.49 3.87 8.44
N ALA A 74 22.22 3.54 7.39
CA ALA A 74 22.22 2.19 6.83
C ALA A 74 22.65 1.13 7.87
N GLU A 75 23.69 1.40 8.67
CA GLU A 75 24.13 0.52 9.76
C GLU A 75 23.07 0.41 10.89
N GLN A 76 22.42 1.51 11.26
CA GLN A 76 21.33 1.50 12.24
C GLN A 76 20.15 0.65 11.78
N LEU A 77 19.70 0.82 10.52
CA LEU A 77 18.59 0.05 9.93
C LEU A 77 18.94 -1.45 9.83
N ALA A 78 20.18 -1.77 9.43
CA ALA A 78 20.68 -3.15 9.37
C ALA A 78 20.68 -3.80 10.77
N THR A 79 21.15 -3.08 11.79
CA THR A 79 21.18 -3.56 13.18
C THR A 79 19.77 -3.85 13.70
N LEU A 80 18.81 -2.93 13.54
CA LEU A 80 17.44 -3.14 13.97
C LEU A 80 16.76 -4.30 13.23
N THR A 81 17.03 -4.44 11.93
CA THR A 81 16.52 -5.55 11.11
C THR A 81 17.04 -6.89 11.61
N ARG A 82 18.34 -6.98 11.91
CA ARG A 82 18.98 -8.20 12.45
C ARG A 82 18.42 -8.55 13.83
N LEU A 83 18.38 -7.59 14.76
CA LEU A 83 17.86 -7.82 16.11
C LEU A 83 16.40 -8.27 16.09
N ARG A 84 15.57 -7.63 15.27
CA ARG A 84 14.17 -8.04 15.09
C ARG A 84 14.06 -9.46 14.56
N HIS A 85 14.86 -9.82 13.57
CA HIS A 85 14.85 -11.17 12.99
C HIS A 85 15.31 -12.22 13.99
N GLU A 86 16.42 -11.98 14.73
CA GLU A 86 16.92 -12.88 15.78
C GLU A 86 15.86 -13.15 16.86
N ARG A 87 15.10 -12.11 17.26
CA ARG A 87 14.00 -12.26 18.22
C ARG A 87 12.84 -13.08 17.64
N LEU A 88 12.45 -12.80 16.39
CA LEU A 88 11.35 -13.50 15.73
C LEU A 88 11.70 -14.97 15.46
N ALA A 89 12.93 -15.30 15.10
CA ALA A 89 13.34 -16.66 14.75
C ALA A 89 13.86 -17.47 15.94
N SER A 90 13.75 -16.95 17.19
CA SER A 90 14.35 -17.57 18.36
C SER A 90 13.68 -18.89 18.77
N ASP A 91 14.44 -19.80 19.37
CA ASP A 91 13.90 -21.07 19.90
C ASP A 91 12.99 -20.85 21.11
N GLU A 92 13.23 -19.79 21.89
CA GLU A 92 12.37 -19.43 23.01
C GLU A 92 10.97 -19.03 22.55
N LEU A 93 10.86 -18.31 21.44
CA LEU A 93 9.54 -18.00 20.85
C LEU A 93 8.85 -19.27 20.38
N GLY A 94 9.56 -20.16 19.69
CA GLY A 94 9.02 -21.46 19.27
C GLY A 94 8.49 -22.29 20.45
N THR A 95 9.24 -22.37 21.55
CA THR A 95 8.80 -23.07 22.76
C THR A 95 7.51 -22.49 23.35
N LEU A 96 7.39 -21.15 23.40
CA LEU A 96 6.16 -20.49 23.87
C LEU A 96 4.97 -20.80 22.96
N LEU A 97 5.17 -20.81 21.64
CA LEU A 97 4.13 -21.13 20.67
C LEU A 97 3.66 -22.58 20.78
N ASP A 98 4.58 -23.54 20.95
CA ASP A 98 4.25 -24.96 21.14
C ASP A 98 3.46 -25.22 22.43
N GLU A 99 3.81 -24.53 23.52
CA GLU A 99 3.09 -24.63 24.79
C GLU A 99 1.68 -24.00 24.73
N LEU A 100 1.47 -22.95 23.91
CA LEU A 100 0.20 -22.24 23.78
C LEU A 100 -0.72 -22.83 22.72
N ARG A 101 -0.20 -23.56 21.74
CA ARG A 101 -0.95 -24.12 20.60
C ARG A 101 -2.17 -24.95 21.03
N PRO A 102 -2.08 -25.94 21.96
CA PRO A 102 -3.22 -26.77 22.32
C PRO A 102 -4.38 -25.97 22.93
N ARG A 103 -4.06 -24.88 23.64
CA ARG A 103 -5.07 -23.96 24.18
C ARG A 103 -5.69 -23.11 23.06
N ALA A 104 -4.86 -22.56 22.19
CA ALA A 104 -5.30 -21.70 21.09
C ALA A 104 -6.23 -22.43 20.12
N GLU A 105 -5.97 -23.72 19.82
CA GLU A 105 -6.81 -24.58 19.00
C GLU A 105 -8.21 -24.83 19.59
N GLY A 106 -8.35 -24.72 20.92
CA GLY A 106 -9.63 -24.84 21.62
C GLY A 106 -10.44 -23.53 21.69
N LEU A 107 -9.91 -22.42 21.24
CA LEU A 107 -10.58 -21.11 21.24
C LEU A 107 -11.27 -20.80 19.90
N PRO A 108 -12.25 -19.87 19.87
CA PRO A 108 -12.80 -19.37 18.62
C PRO A 108 -11.70 -18.86 17.70
N HIS A 109 -11.79 -19.18 16.40
CA HIS A 109 -10.77 -18.85 15.39
C HIS A 109 -10.42 -17.34 15.35
N ASP A 110 -11.41 -16.47 15.56
CA ASP A 110 -11.30 -15.02 15.52
C ASP A 110 -10.98 -14.38 16.89
N SER A 111 -10.80 -15.17 17.95
CA SER A 111 -10.32 -14.66 19.23
C SER A 111 -8.90 -14.11 19.10
N ASP A 112 -8.56 -13.09 19.91
CA ASP A 112 -7.24 -12.47 19.89
C ASP A 112 -6.14 -13.48 20.22
N GLU A 113 -6.35 -14.33 21.21
CA GLU A 113 -5.35 -15.34 21.64
C GLU A 113 -5.11 -16.39 20.53
N ALA A 114 -6.17 -16.96 19.93
CA ALA A 114 -6.02 -17.93 18.85
C ALA A 114 -5.35 -17.33 17.63
N SER A 115 -5.77 -16.13 17.23
CA SER A 115 -5.19 -15.41 16.11
C SER A 115 -3.72 -15.02 16.36
N MET A 116 -3.40 -14.60 17.60
CA MET A 116 -2.04 -14.25 18.00
C MET A 116 -1.08 -15.43 17.84
N VAL A 117 -1.48 -16.58 18.37
CA VAL A 117 -0.66 -17.81 18.29
C VAL A 117 -0.52 -18.24 16.82
N ARG A 118 -1.63 -18.29 16.07
CA ARG A 118 -1.66 -18.71 14.66
C ARG A 118 -0.75 -17.84 13.78
N VAL A 119 -0.95 -16.52 13.82
CA VAL A 119 -0.20 -15.58 12.97
C VAL A 119 1.28 -15.55 13.39
N THR A 120 1.57 -15.59 14.69
CA THR A 120 2.96 -15.62 15.16
C THR A 120 3.66 -16.92 14.76
N THR A 121 2.96 -18.08 14.85
CA THR A 121 3.52 -19.37 14.42
C THR A 121 3.90 -19.34 12.94
N ARG A 122 3.01 -18.84 12.07
CA ARG A 122 3.29 -18.67 10.65
C ARG A 122 4.50 -17.77 10.41
N ASP A 123 4.56 -16.59 11.04
CA ASP A 123 5.67 -15.65 10.89
C ASP A 123 7.00 -16.25 11.42
N TRP A 124 6.95 -17.00 12.53
CA TRP A 124 8.11 -17.67 13.12
C TRP A 124 8.63 -18.82 12.23
N GLU A 125 7.75 -19.68 11.73
CA GLU A 125 8.12 -20.77 10.81
C GLU A 125 8.76 -20.20 9.54
N LYS A 126 8.15 -19.19 8.91
CA LYS A 126 8.66 -18.53 7.72
C LYS A 126 10.03 -17.86 7.97
N ALA A 127 10.20 -17.23 9.14
CA ALA A 127 11.47 -16.63 9.51
C ALA A 127 12.62 -17.64 9.61
N ARG A 128 12.35 -18.86 10.02
CA ARG A 128 13.35 -19.94 10.21
C ARG A 128 13.67 -20.73 8.95
N ARG A 129 12.75 -20.78 7.98
CA ARG A 129 12.97 -21.52 6.72
C ARG A 129 14.16 -20.98 5.92
N VAL A 130 14.38 -19.69 5.92
CA VAL A 130 15.41 -19.04 5.10
C VAL A 130 16.69 -18.84 5.91
N PRO A 131 17.82 -19.47 5.52
CA PRO A 131 19.10 -19.32 6.22
C PRO A 131 19.55 -17.86 6.33
N ALA A 132 20.08 -17.47 7.50
CA ALA A 132 20.55 -16.11 7.75
C ALA A 132 21.60 -15.64 6.73
N ALA A 133 22.49 -16.55 6.29
CA ALA A 133 23.48 -16.27 5.25
C ALA A 133 22.84 -15.88 3.92
N LEU A 134 21.77 -16.59 3.49
CA LEU A 134 21.03 -16.28 2.27
C LEU A 134 20.31 -14.93 2.38
N ARG A 135 19.70 -14.62 3.52
CA ARG A 135 19.07 -13.30 3.78
C ARG A 135 20.07 -12.15 3.67
N ALA A 136 21.26 -12.32 4.27
CA ALA A 136 22.32 -11.32 4.19
C ALA A 136 22.84 -11.15 2.75
N GLU A 137 22.93 -12.24 1.98
CA GLU A 137 23.34 -12.22 0.58
C GLU A 137 22.30 -11.50 -0.31
N ILE A 138 21.01 -11.77 -0.12
CA ILE A 138 19.90 -11.07 -0.80
C ILE A 138 19.96 -9.57 -0.50
N ALA A 139 20.05 -9.19 0.77
CA ALA A 139 20.06 -7.78 1.18
C ALA A 139 21.25 -7.02 0.54
N ARG A 140 22.43 -7.65 0.51
CA ARG A 140 23.62 -7.05 -0.12
C ARG A 140 23.46 -6.92 -1.64
N ALA A 141 22.95 -7.96 -2.30
CA ALA A 141 22.73 -7.95 -3.74
C ALA A 141 21.71 -6.88 -4.14
N SER A 142 20.59 -6.77 -3.42
CA SER A 142 19.56 -5.75 -3.66
C SER A 142 20.12 -4.33 -3.51
N SER A 143 20.91 -4.06 -2.45
CA SER A 143 21.52 -2.73 -2.26
C SER A 143 22.49 -2.34 -3.38
N LEU A 144 23.26 -3.30 -3.91
CA LEU A 144 24.15 -3.07 -5.05
C LEU A 144 23.35 -2.88 -6.34
N ALA A 145 22.30 -3.67 -6.53
CA ALA A 145 21.45 -3.62 -7.70
C ALA A 145 20.66 -2.29 -7.78
N GLU A 146 20.16 -1.76 -6.65
CA GLU A 146 19.49 -0.45 -6.63
C GLU A 146 20.39 0.69 -7.10
N ARG A 147 21.65 0.70 -6.66
CA ARG A 147 22.64 1.70 -7.12
C ARG A 147 22.91 1.56 -8.62
N ALA A 148 23.14 0.33 -9.09
CA ALA A 148 23.36 0.06 -10.50
C ALA A 148 22.14 0.42 -11.35
N TRP A 149 20.92 0.18 -10.84
CA TRP A 149 19.67 0.55 -11.48
C TRP A 149 19.51 2.07 -11.66
N ILE A 150 19.85 2.87 -10.63
CA ILE A 150 19.80 4.34 -10.73
C ILE A 150 20.65 4.83 -11.90
N ASP A 151 21.89 4.33 -11.99
CA ASP A 151 22.83 4.71 -13.03
C ASP A 151 22.41 4.19 -14.42
N ALA A 152 21.94 2.95 -14.50
CA ALA A 152 21.46 2.33 -15.74
C ALA A 152 20.22 3.04 -16.28
N ARG A 153 19.24 3.34 -15.40
CA ARG A 153 18.03 4.09 -15.76
C ARG A 153 18.37 5.48 -16.29
N ALA A 154 19.28 6.20 -15.62
CA ALA A 154 19.70 7.54 -16.07
C ALA A 154 20.33 7.55 -17.47
N ARG A 155 20.96 6.43 -17.88
CA ARG A 155 21.60 6.26 -19.20
C ARG A 155 20.74 5.47 -20.19
N SER A 156 19.59 4.95 -19.74
CA SER A 156 18.75 4.02 -20.52
C SER A 156 19.54 2.79 -21.01
N ASP A 157 20.25 2.14 -20.11
CA ASP A 157 21.26 1.10 -20.39
C ASP A 157 20.90 -0.16 -19.59
N PHE A 158 19.99 -0.98 -20.13
CA PHE A 158 19.58 -2.23 -19.49
C PHE A 158 20.72 -3.24 -19.35
N ASP A 159 21.62 -3.30 -20.33
CA ASP A 159 22.75 -4.23 -20.31
C ASP A 159 23.67 -3.99 -19.11
N ALA A 160 23.84 -2.74 -18.68
CA ALA A 160 24.59 -2.40 -17.47
C ALA A 160 23.89 -2.89 -16.17
N PHE A 161 22.55 -2.97 -16.17
CA PHE A 161 21.79 -3.47 -15.02
C PHE A 161 21.63 -4.99 -15.02
N LEU A 162 21.65 -5.65 -16.18
CA LEU A 162 21.36 -7.07 -16.36
C LEU A 162 22.13 -8.01 -15.38
N PRO A 163 23.44 -7.88 -15.15
CA PRO A 163 24.13 -8.80 -14.22
C PRO A 163 23.59 -8.73 -12.78
N HIS A 164 23.14 -7.57 -12.35
CA HIS A 164 22.55 -7.35 -11.03
C HIS A 164 21.14 -7.97 -10.94
N LEU A 165 20.36 -7.84 -11.99
CA LEU A 165 19.04 -8.46 -12.10
C LEU A 165 19.15 -9.99 -12.09
N GLU A 166 20.05 -10.57 -12.90
CA GLU A 166 20.31 -12.01 -12.93
C GLU A 166 20.70 -12.54 -11.55
N ARG A 167 21.54 -11.78 -10.81
CA ARG A 167 21.91 -12.13 -9.44
C ARG A 167 20.73 -12.10 -8.48
N ASN A 168 19.87 -11.09 -8.55
CA ASN A 168 18.65 -11.02 -7.74
C ASN A 168 17.70 -12.19 -8.05
N VAL A 169 17.51 -12.52 -9.32
CA VAL A 169 16.68 -13.66 -9.75
C VAL A 169 17.25 -14.98 -9.21
N GLU A 170 18.56 -15.21 -9.33
CA GLU A 170 19.23 -16.40 -8.78
C GLU A 170 19.00 -16.53 -7.28
N LEU A 171 19.23 -15.46 -6.53
CA LEU A 171 19.06 -15.44 -5.09
C LEU A 171 17.61 -15.67 -4.68
N LYS A 172 16.65 -15.13 -5.42
CA LYS A 172 15.23 -15.36 -5.17
C LYS A 172 14.81 -16.78 -5.52
N ARG A 173 15.40 -17.43 -6.50
CA ARG A 173 15.20 -18.89 -6.73
C ARG A 173 15.69 -19.70 -5.54
N ARG A 174 16.90 -19.41 -5.01
CA ARG A 174 17.39 -20.05 -3.77
C ARG A 174 16.52 -19.76 -2.56
N TYR A 175 15.88 -18.59 -2.50
CA TYR A 175 14.88 -18.27 -1.49
C TYR A 175 13.64 -19.17 -1.64
N VAL A 176 13.12 -19.30 -2.86
CA VAL A 176 11.97 -20.18 -3.17
C VAL A 176 12.26 -21.64 -2.81
N ASP A 177 13.48 -22.12 -3.06
CA ASP A 177 13.91 -23.49 -2.73
C ASP A 177 13.88 -23.80 -1.22
N CYS A 178 13.79 -22.78 -0.35
CA CYS A 178 13.57 -22.96 1.08
C CYS A 178 12.12 -23.34 1.45
N PHE A 179 11.20 -23.34 0.49
CA PHE A 179 9.78 -23.63 0.67
C PHE A 179 9.37 -24.87 -0.14
N GLU A 180 9.80 -26.04 0.33
CA GLU A 180 9.62 -27.33 -0.37
C GLU A 180 8.14 -27.71 -0.59
N ASP A 181 7.23 -27.13 0.17
CA ASP A 181 5.77 -27.33 0.12
C ASP A 181 5.05 -26.39 -0.87
N ALA A 182 5.77 -25.45 -1.48
CA ALA A 182 5.20 -24.54 -2.47
C ALA A 182 4.74 -25.29 -3.73
N ARG A 183 3.50 -25.01 -4.17
CA ARG A 183 2.92 -25.63 -5.38
C ARG A 183 3.43 -25.02 -6.67
N HIS A 184 3.86 -23.77 -6.58
CA HIS A 184 4.39 -23.02 -7.72
C HIS A 184 5.62 -22.20 -7.24
N PRO A 185 6.69 -22.06 -8.05
CA PRO A 185 7.89 -21.31 -7.64
C PRO A 185 7.64 -19.82 -7.33
N TYR A 186 6.53 -19.27 -7.74
CA TYR A 186 6.17 -17.89 -7.44
C TYR A 186 5.31 -17.74 -6.17
N ASP A 187 4.73 -18.82 -5.62
CA ASP A 187 3.91 -18.76 -4.40
C ASP A 187 4.66 -18.19 -3.19
N PRO A 188 5.91 -18.58 -2.86
CA PRO A 188 6.63 -18.00 -1.74
C PRO A 188 6.93 -16.51 -1.88
N LEU A 189 7.05 -16.01 -3.12
CA LEU A 189 7.27 -14.60 -3.42
C LEU A 189 5.98 -13.78 -3.22
N LEU A 190 4.83 -14.31 -3.61
CA LEU A 190 3.52 -13.72 -3.33
C LEU A 190 3.22 -13.69 -1.84
N ASP A 191 3.49 -14.78 -1.14
CA ASP A 191 3.23 -14.95 0.29
C ASP A 191 4.01 -13.95 1.18
N ASP A 192 5.08 -13.35 0.66
CA ASP A 192 5.79 -12.26 1.34
C ASP A 192 4.92 -11.00 1.48
N PHE A 193 3.93 -10.82 0.61
CA PHE A 193 3.09 -9.62 0.49
C PHE A 193 1.59 -9.91 0.67
N GLU A 194 1.14 -11.07 0.18
CA GLU A 194 -0.25 -11.56 0.24
C GLU A 194 -0.26 -12.92 0.94
N PRO A 195 -0.40 -12.98 2.25
CA PRO A 195 -0.40 -14.24 3.01
C PRO A 195 -1.35 -15.29 2.46
N ASP A 196 -0.83 -16.49 2.21
CA ASP A 196 -1.54 -17.67 1.69
C ASP A 196 -2.08 -17.54 0.26
N ALA A 197 -1.80 -16.44 -0.46
CA ALA A 197 -2.20 -16.30 -1.85
C ALA A 197 -1.42 -17.26 -2.76
N THR A 198 -2.10 -17.83 -3.74
CA THR A 198 -1.49 -18.72 -4.74
C THR A 198 -1.33 -18.04 -6.09
N THR A 199 -0.30 -18.43 -6.83
CA THR A 199 -0.07 -17.98 -8.22
C THR A 199 -1.27 -18.26 -9.11
N ALA A 200 -1.97 -19.38 -8.90
CA ALA A 200 -3.13 -19.76 -9.71
C ALA A 200 -4.31 -18.80 -9.51
N GLU A 201 -4.60 -18.39 -8.26
CA GLU A 201 -5.65 -17.43 -7.93
C GLU A 201 -5.33 -16.06 -8.50
N VAL A 202 -4.11 -15.55 -8.25
CA VAL A 202 -3.68 -14.23 -8.72
C VAL A 202 -3.66 -14.18 -10.25
N ARG A 203 -3.19 -15.23 -10.91
CA ARG A 203 -3.23 -15.34 -12.38
C ARG A 203 -4.66 -15.24 -12.91
N THR A 204 -5.62 -15.91 -12.27
CA THR A 204 -7.03 -15.86 -12.65
C THR A 204 -7.58 -14.44 -12.52
N VAL A 205 -7.31 -13.77 -11.41
CA VAL A 205 -7.76 -12.40 -11.16
C VAL A 205 -7.16 -11.41 -12.17
N LEU A 206 -5.84 -11.45 -12.38
CA LEU A 206 -5.18 -10.51 -13.29
C LEU A 206 -5.51 -10.77 -14.77
N ALA A 207 -5.69 -12.02 -15.16
CA ALA A 207 -6.16 -12.36 -16.52
C ALA A 207 -7.59 -11.82 -16.76
N ALA A 208 -8.49 -12.00 -15.80
CA ALA A 208 -9.86 -11.47 -15.91
C ALA A 208 -9.88 -9.93 -15.94
N LEU A 209 -9.02 -9.26 -15.15
CA LEU A 209 -8.85 -7.80 -15.22
C LEU A 209 -8.38 -7.37 -16.61
N ARG A 210 -7.29 -7.96 -17.12
CA ARG A 210 -6.77 -7.65 -18.44
C ARG A 210 -7.84 -7.81 -19.51
N ASP A 211 -8.53 -8.95 -19.51
CA ASP A 211 -9.51 -9.29 -20.55
C ASP A 211 -10.76 -8.38 -20.47
N GLY A 212 -11.13 -7.91 -19.26
CA GLY A 212 -12.22 -6.96 -19.06
C GLY A 212 -11.85 -5.51 -19.39
N LEU A 213 -10.60 -5.10 -19.13
CA LEU A 213 -10.17 -3.71 -19.30
C LEU A 213 -9.66 -3.37 -20.71
N ARG A 214 -9.00 -4.30 -21.42
CA ARG A 214 -8.47 -4.04 -22.77
C ARG A 214 -9.52 -3.54 -23.76
N PRO A 215 -10.71 -4.18 -23.89
CA PRO A 215 -11.75 -3.69 -24.78
C PRO A 215 -12.22 -2.29 -24.42
N LEU A 216 -12.30 -1.98 -23.10
CA LEU A 216 -12.71 -0.68 -22.62
C LEU A 216 -11.68 0.40 -22.96
N VAL A 217 -10.39 0.14 -22.72
CA VAL A 217 -9.29 1.06 -23.09
C VAL A 217 -9.25 1.30 -24.60
N ALA A 218 -9.43 0.25 -25.41
CA ALA A 218 -9.46 0.38 -26.87
C ALA A 218 -10.64 1.26 -27.34
N ALA A 219 -11.83 1.08 -26.78
CA ALA A 219 -12.99 1.90 -27.10
C ALA A 219 -12.82 3.36 -26.66
N ILE A 220 -12.22 3.60 -25.51
CA ILE A 220 -11.92 4.95 -25.00
C ILE A 220 -10.93 5.67 -25.93
N ALA A 221 -9.93 4.96 -26.44
CA ALA A 221 -8.95 5.54 -27.39
C ALA A 221 -9.59 6.13 -28.64
N GLU A 222 -10.75 5.61 -29.08
CA GLU A 222 -11.54 6.16 -30.19
C GLU A 222 -12.26 7.48 -29.82
N HIS A 223 -12.35 7.80 -28.53
CA HIS A 223 -13.06 8.97 -27.97
C HIS A 223 -12.12 9.86 -27.12
N ALA A 224 -10.79 9.68 -27.20
CA ALA A 224 -9.81 10.30 -26.32
C ALA A 224 -9.86 11.83 -26.29
N ASP A 225 -10.21 12.47 -27.41
CA ASP A 225 -10.33 13.93 -27.51
C ASP A 225 -11.59 14.51 -26.82
N GLY A 226 -12.48 13.65 -26.29
CA GLY A 226 -13.75 14.07 -25.70
C GLY A 226 -13.64 14.61 -24.27
N VAL A 227 -12.50 14.39 -23.57
CA VAL A 227 -12.30 14.81 -22.18
C VAL A 227 -11.15 15.79 -22.05
N ASP A 228 -11.48 17.05 -21.75
CA ASP A 228 -10.49 18.09 -21.48
C ASP A 228 -10.01 18.04 -20.02
N SER A 229 -8.72 17.77 -19.82
CA SER A 229 -8.06 17.78 -18.49
C SER A 229 -7.16 19.01 -18.28
N SER A 230 -7.17 19.98 -19.19
CA SER A 230 -6.28 21.16 -19.15
C SER A 230 -6.44 21.98 -17.88
N CYS A 231 -7.60 21.91 -17.22
CA CYS A 231 -7.84 22.60 -15.95
C CYS A 231 -6.96 22.09 -14.78
N LEU A 232 -6.43 20.86 -14.87
CA LEU A 232 -5.51 20.28 -13.88
C LEU A 232 -4.03 20.57 -14.21
N HIS A 233 -3.73 21.13 -15.41
CA HIS A 233 -2.39 21.43 -15.87
C HIS A 233 -2.14 22.94 -15.94
N GLY A 234 -0.89 23.36 -15.70
CA GLY A 234 -0.45 24.76 -15.78
C GLY A 234 0.16 25.26 -14.48
N ALA A 235 0.01 26.54 -14.16
CA ALA A 235 0.67 27.14 -13.00
C ALA A 235 -0.16 26.91 -11.72
N PHE A 236 0.35 26.05 -10.83
CA PHE A 236 -0.19 25.77 -9.50
C PHE A 236 0.91 26.01 -8.45
N PRO A 237 0.98 27.20 -7.82
CA PRO A 237 2.01 27.54 -6.84
C PRO A 237 2.09 26.51 -5.70
N ILE A 238 3.29 26.03 -5.37
CA ILE A 238 3.51 24.97 -4.38
C ILE A 238 2.92 25.34 -3.01
N GLU A 239 3.08 26.57 -2.56
CA GLU A 239 2.56 26.98 -1.24
C GLU A 239 1.02 26.90 -1.18
N ALA A 240 0.33 27.32 -2.26
CA ALA A 240 -1.13 27.20 -2.33
C ALA A 240 -1.57 25.72 -2.40
N GLN A 241 -0.82 24.86 -3.10
CA GLN A 241 -1.06 23.41 -3.08
C GLN A 241 -0.87 22.85 -1.67
N ARG A 242 0.18 23.29 -0.96
CA ARG A 242 0.50 22.83 0.40
C ARG A 242 -0.62 23.17 1.40
N GLU A 243 -1.07 24.41 1.41
CA GLU A 243 -2.16 24.87 2.26
C GLU A 243 -3.44 24.08 1.98
N LEU A 244 -3.85 24.00 0.71
CA LEU A 244 -5.03 23.26 0.29
C LEU A 244 -4.97 21.78 0.69
N VAL A 245 -3.86 21.10 0.40
CA VAL A 245 -3.72 19.66 0.68
C VAL A 245 -3.73 19.38 2.18
N LEU A 246 -3.10 20.24 3.00
CA LEU A 246 -3.16 20.13 4.47
C LEU A 246 -4.60 20.27 4.98
N ASP A 247 -5.37 21.24 4.46
CA ASP A 247 -6.78 21.42 4.82
C ASP A 247 -7.64 20.21 4.42
N LEU A 248 -7.41 19.67 3.24
CA LEU A 248 -8.15 18.49 2.76
C LEU A 248 -7.82 17.24 3.58
N VAL A 249 -6.53 17.01 3.92
CA VAL A 249 -6.14 15.88 4.76
C VAL A 249 -6.67 16.03 6.18
N ALA A 250 -6.75 17.26 6.71
CA ALA A 250 -7.32 17.54 8.03
C ALA A 250 -8.83 17.25 8.13
N GLU A 251 -9.56 17.25 7.00
CA GLU A 251 -10.97 16.83 6.97
C GLU A 251 -11.15 15.32 6.92
N LEU A 252 -10.12 14.59 6.50
CA LEU A 252 -10.20 13.14 6.48
C LEU A 252 -10.35 12.59 7.90
N PRO A 253 -11.00 11.45 8.08
CA PRO A 253 -11.35 10.94 9.39
C PRO A 253 -10.16 10.31 10.12
N LEU A 254 -9.08 11.08 10.29
CA LEU A 254 -7.91 10.86 11.12
C LEU A 254 -7.98 11.74 12.36
N GLU A 255 -7.51 11.26 13.50
CA GLU A 255 -7.42 12.07 14.71
C GLU A 255 -6.36 13.19 14.53
N ALA A 256 -6.70 14.42 14.85
CA ALA A 256 -5.92 15.61 14.49
C ALA A 256 -4.47 15.62 15.00
N ASP A 257 -4.20 14.96 16.12
CA ASP A 257 -2.88 14.87 16.75
C ASP A 257 -2.14 13.54 16.43
N SER A 258 -2.71 12.72 15.53
CA SER A 258 -2.19 11.39 15.22
C SER A 258 -1.43 11.29 13.88
N TRP A 259 -1.33 12.38 13.12
CA TRP A 259 -0.70 12.35 11.80
C TRP A 259 0.12 13.60 11.50
N ARG A 260 1.01 13.47 10.53
CA ARG A 260 1.69 14.60 9.87
C ARG A 260 1.91 14.32 8.39
N LEU A 261 2.00 15.38 7.59
CA LEU A 261 2.27 15.34 6.16
C LEU A 261 3.60 16.03 5.84
N ASP A 262 4.52 15.30 5.21
CA ASP A 262 5.84 15.80 4.82
C ASP A 262 6.05 15.66 3.30
N THR A 263 7.10 16.28 2.78
CA THR A 263 7.43 16.22 1.35
C THR A 263 8.51 15.17 1.10
N THR A 264 8.35 14.38 0.03
CA THR A 264 9.35 13.41 -0.43
C THR A 264 9.32 13.27 -1.96
N VAL A 265 10.34 12.64 -2.53
CA VAL A 265 10.43 12.38 -3.99
C VAL A 265 9.37 11.35 -4.43
N HIS A 266 9.18 10.30 -3.64
CA HIS A 266 8.18 9.25 -3.87
C HIS A 266 7.28 9.17 -2.66
N PRO A 267 6.02 9.65 -2.75
CA PRO A 267 5.05 9.59 -1.66
C PRO A 267 4.92 8.19 -1.06
N PHE A 268 4.74 8.13 0.24
CA PHE A 268 4.48 6.91 1.00
C PHE A 268 3.84 7.24 2.35
N ALA A 269 3.11 6.30 2.92
CA ALA A 269 2.65 6.34 4.30
C ALA A 269 3.40 5.31 5.15
N THR A 270 3.60 5.63 6.42
CA THR A 270 4.07 4.66 7.42
C THR A 270 3.46 4.96 8.77
N ALA A 271 3.02 3.91 9.47
CA ALA A 271 2.56 4.00 10.85
C ALA A 271 3.68 3.60 11.81
N ILE A 272 4.06 4.53 12.68
CA ILE A 272 4.94 4.22 13.83
C ILE A 272 4.10 3.61 14.96
N GLY A 273 2.83 3.93 14.95
CA GLY A 273 1.76 3.37 15.78
C GLY A 273 0.42 3.84 15.22
N SER A 274 -0.69 3.32 15.74
CA SER A 274 -2.04 3.72 15.27
C SER A 274 -2.39 5.18 15.61
N SER A 275 -1.58 5.86 16.41
CA SER A 275 -1.68 7.29 16.76
C SER A 275 -0.41 8.07 16.38
N ASP A 276 0.41 7.52 15.48
CA ASP A 276 1.56 8.22 14.90
C ASP A 276 1.71 7.78 13.43
N ILE A 277 0.94 8.44 12.57
CA ILE A 277 0.85 8.19 11.12
C ILE A 277 1.69 9.23 10.39
N ARG A 278 2.64 8.77 9.58
CA ARG A 278 3.52 9.61 8.77
C ARG A 278 3.11 9.52 7.32
N LEU A 279 2.47 10.58 6.85
CA LEU A 279 2.06 10.75 5.46
C LEU A 279 3.12 11.56 4.72
N THR A 280 3.30 11.28 3.44
CA THR A 280 4.15 12.11 2.59
C THR A 280 3.45 12.41 1.26
N THR A 281 3.81 13.52 0.63
CA THR A 281 3.33 13.90 -0.70
C THR A 281 4.44 14.54 -1.52
N ARG A 282 4.17 14.79 -2.79
CA ARG A 282 5.03 15.55 -3.71
C ARG A 282 4.20 16.64 -4.38
N TYR A 283 4.78 17.81 -4.53
CA TYR A 283 4.17 18.93 -5.22
C TYR A 283 4.75 19.09 -6.63
N ASP A 284 3.90 19.48 -7.58
CA ASP A 284 4.28 19.75 -8.97
C ASP A 284 3.61 21.06 -9.39
N GLU A 285 4.41 22.08 -9.75
CA GLU A 285 3.88 23.38 -10.17
C GLU A 285 3.10 23.31 -11.48
N SER A 286 3.30 22.27 -12.28
CA SER A 286 2.67 22.09 -13.59
C SER A 286 1.41 21.23 -13.58
N TYR A 287 1.16 20.46 -12.48
CA TYR A 287 0.06 19.51 -12.39
C TYR A 287 -0.45 19.35 -10.96
N LEU A 288 -1.68 19.81 -10.72
CA LEU A 288 -2.32 19.77 -9.40
C LEU A 288 -2.55 18.33 -8.89
N GLY A 289 -2.83 17.40 -9.80
CA GLY A 289 -3.16 16.02 -9.44
C GLY A 289 -2.06 15.29 -8.67
N THR A 290 -0.78 15.65 -8.88
CA THR A 290 0.35 15.03 -8.18
C THR A 290 0.20 15.13 -6.66
N SER A 291 -0.05 16.31 -6.12
CA SER A 291 -0.16 16.51 -4.66
C SER A 291 -1.51 16.09 -4.12
N LEU A 292 -2.58 16.39 -4.85
CA LEU A 292 -3.95 16.15 -4.42
C LEU A 292 -4.25 14.64 -4.27
N TRP A 293 -4.00 13.88 -5.34
CA TRP A 293 -4.34 12.45 -5.32
C TRP A 293 -3.38 11.65 -4.47
N SER A 294 -2.07 11.97 -4.46
CA SER A 294 -1.12 11.25 -3.60
C SER A 294 -1.39 11.48 -2.12
N ALA A 295 -1.80 12.68 -1.71
CA ALA A 295 -2.12 12.93 -0.30
C ALA A 295 -3.36 12.14 0.17
N LEU A 296 -4.40 12.05 -0.68
CA LEU A 296 -5.58 11.22 -0.39
C LEU A 296 -5.24 9.73 -0.37
N HIS A 297 -4.37 9.28 -1.27
CA HIS A 297 -3.85 7.92 -1.32
C HIS A 297 -3.14 7.55 -0.01
N GLU A 298 -2.15 8.34 0.38
CA GLU A 298 -1.38 8.09 1.60
C GLU A 298 -2.23 8.22 2.87
N ALA A 299 -3.19 9.14 2.88
CA ALA A 299 -4.15 9.24 3.97
C ALA A 299 -5.03 7.99 4.06
N GLY A 300 -5.41 7.37 2.95
CA GLY A 300 -6.14 6.10 2.92
C GLY A 300 -5.41 4.97 3.64
N HIS A 301 -4.10 4.85 3.42
CA HIS A 301 -3.23 3.96 4.20
C HIS A 301 -3.27 4.30 5.70
N GLY A 302 -3.15 5.59 6.03
CA GLY A 302 -3.16 6.08 7.40
C GLY A 302 -4.49 5.81 8.12
N ILE A 303 -5.62 6.00 7.46
CA ILE A 303 -6.96 5.72 8.00
C ILE A 303 -7.11 4.23 8.35
N TYR A 304 -6.60 3.33 7.50
CA TYR A 304 -6.59 1.91 7.81
C TYR A 304 -5.76 1.60 9.06
N GLU A 305 -4.50 2.04 9.09
CA GLU A 305 -3.56 1.79 10.22
C GLU A 305 -4.09 2.35 11.53
N SER A 306 -4.69 3.56 11.53
CA SER A 306 -5.28 4.18 12.72
C SER A 306 -6.55 3.48 13.19
N GLY A 307 -7.27 2.83 12.28
CA GLY A 307 -8.51 2.10 12.55
C GLY A 307 -8.33 0.73 13.20
N ILE A 308 -7.10 0.19 13.24
CA ILE A 308 -6.79 -1.11 13.88
C ILE A 308 -7.06 -1.02 15.39
N ASP A 309 -7.66 -2.09 15.96
CA ASP A 309 -8.01 -2.13 17.38
C ASP A 309 -6.76 -1.86 18.25
N PRO A 310 -6.85 -0.91 19.19
CA PRO A 310 -5.75 -0.61 20.11
C PRO A 310 -5.26 -1.80 20.92
N GLY A 311 -6.12 -2.78 21.19
CA GLY A 311 -5.75 -4.03 21.90
C GLY A 311 -4.77 -4.92 21.13
N LEU A 312 -4.68 -4.73 19.79
CA LEU A 312 -3.76 -5.48 18.92
C LEU A 312 -2.39 -4.81 18.74
N ARG A 313 -2.21 -3.62 19.30
CA ARG A 313 -0.94 -2.87 19.22
C ARG A 313 0.23 -3.70 19.74
N ARG A 314 1.44 -3.39 19.25
CA ARG A 314 2.69 -4.04 19.65
C ARG A 314 2.67 -5.57 19.45
N SER A 315 1.94 -6.04 18.43
CA SER A 315 1.83 -7.46 18.08
C SER A 315 1.79 -7.64 16.56
N PRO A 316 1.96 -8.87 16.04
CA PRO A 316 1.78 -9.14 14.62
C PRO A 316 0.36 -8.92 14.10
N LEU A 317 -0.64 -8.86 14.98
CA LEU A 317 -2.01 -8.52 14.60
C LEU A 317 -2.23 -7.01 14.43
N GLY A 318 -1.36 -6.16 15.00
CA GLY A 318 -1.40 -4.70 14.88
C GLY A 318 -0.86 -4.19 13.54
N ARG A 319 -1.14 -4.91 12.44
CA ARG A 319 -0.78 -4.55 11.06
C ARG A 319 -1.97 -4.84 10.13
N PRO A 320 -2.03 -4.24 8.94
CA PRO A 320 -3.00 -4.63 7.91
C PRO A 320 -2.92 -6.11 7.55
N VAL A 321 -4.01 -6.63 6.97
CA VAL A 321 -4.15 -8.04 6.55
C VAL A 321 -3.06 -8.44 5.57
N SER A 322 -2.88 -7.63 4.50
CA SER A 322 -1.90 -7.81 3.44
C SER A 322 -1.58 -6.47 2.78
N LEU A 323 -0.61 -6.47 1.84
CA LEU A 323 -0.35 -5.27 1.04
C LEU A 323 -1.48 -4.96 0.06
N GLY A 324 -2.16 -5.95 -0.51
CA GLY A 324 -3.33 -5.72 -1.34
C GLY A 324 -4.50 -5.10 -0.58
N PHE A 325 -4.76 -5.55 0.65
CA PHE A 325 -5.73 -4.89 1.53
C PHE A 325 -5.29 -3.49 1.94
N HIS A 326 -4.00 -3.26 2.18
CA HIS A 326 -3.47 -1.95 2.50
C HIS A 326 -3.64 -0.98 1.33
N GLU A 327 -3.27 -1.40 0.12
CA GLU A 327 -3.48 -0.65 -1.11
C GLU A 327 -4.97 -0.46 -1.44
N SER A 328 -5.84 -1.40 -1.09
CA SER A 328 -7.28 -1.23 -1.34
C SER A 328 -7.85 -0.01 -0.62
N GLN A 329 -7.29 0.35 0.54
CA GLN A 329 -7.76 1.49 1.31
C GLN A 329 -7.21 2.81 0.76
N SER A 330 -5.96 2.85 0.32
CA SER A 330 -5.43 4.00 -0.42
C SER A 330 -6.25 4.26 -1.69
N ARG A 331 -6.56 3.19 -2.45
CA ARG A 331 -7.39 3.31 -3.67
C ARG A 331 -8.83 3.71 -3.37
N THR A 332 -9.40 3.25 -2.26
CA THR A 332 -10.73 3.70 -1.83
C THR A 332 -10.76 5.21 -1.62
N TRP A 333 -9.80 5.76 -0.86
CA TRP A 333 -9.78 7.19 -0.56
C TRP A 333 -9.28 8.05 -1.73
N GLU A 334 -8.39 7.56 -2.58
CA GLU A 334 -7.95 8.25 -3.80
C GLU A 334 -9.02 8.23 -4.90
N ASN A 335 -9.43 7.01 -5.33
CA ASN A 335 -10.19 6.84 -6.57
C ASN A 335 -11.70 6.86 -6.37
N TRP A 336 -12.20 6.17 -5.31
CA TRP A 336 -13.65 6.06 -5.08
C TRP A 336 -14.20 7.29 -4.36
N VAL A 337 -13.48 7.81 -3.38
CA VAL A 337 -13.82 9.07 -2.71
C VAL A 337 -13.26 10.26 -3.46
N GLY A 338 -11.94 10.41 -3.52
CA GLY A 338 -11.22 11.60 -3.98
C GLY A 338 -11.52 11.99 -5.42
N ARG A 339 -11.59 11.02 -6.34
CA ARG A 339 -11.97 11.25 -7.74
C ARG A 339 -13.46 11.06 -8.00
N GLY A 340 -14.26 10.80 -6.93
CA GLY A 340 -15.70 10.66 -7.00
C GLY A 340 -16.41 11.99 -7.23
N ARG A 341 -17.49 11.98 -8.04
CA ARG A 341 -18.27 13.19 -8.40
C ARG A 341 -18.78 13.96 -7.17
N ALA A 342 -19.25 13.25 -6.16
CA ALA A 342 -19.80 13.86 -4.95
C ALA A 342 -18.72 14.62 -4.15
N TYR A 343 -17.57 13.99 -3.90
CA TYR A 343 -16.50 14.60 -3.13
C TYR A 343 -15.81 15.73 -3.91
N LEU A 344 -15.61 15.57 -5.22
CA LEU A 344 -15.08 16.66 -6.07
C LEU A 344 -15.99 17.88 -6.05
N ARG A 345 -17.32 17.71 -6.01
CA ARG A 345 -18.28 18.81 -5.82
C ARG A 345 -18.09 19.49 -4.46
N HIS A 346 -17.83 18.72 -3.40
CA HIS A 346 -17.58 19.24 -2.06
C HIS A 346 -16.32 20.08 -1.98
N ILE A 347 -15.20 19.62 -2.54
CA ILE A 347 -13.92 20.33 -2.46
C ILE A 347 -13.76 21.44 -3.51
N HIS A 348 -14.57 21.45 -4.56
CA HIS A 348 -14.47 22.40 -5.67
C HIS A 348 -14.42 23.89 -5.26
N PRO A 349 -15.24 24.40 -4.29
CA PRO A 349 -15.13 25.79 -3.86
C PRO A 349 -13.74 26.17 -3.34
N ARG A 350 -13.12 25.28 -2.56
CA ARG A 350 -11.75 25.50 -2.01
C ARG A 350 -10.67 25.41 -3.09
N LEU A 351 -10.83 24.50 -4.03
CA LEU A 351 -9.95 24.43 -5.22
C LEU A 351 -9.98 25.76 -6.01
N ARG A 352 -11.18 26.32 -6.22
CA ARG A 352 -11.34 27.62 -6.92
C ARG A 352 -10.80 28.79 -6.09
N GLU A 353 -10.91 28.76 -4.78
CA GLU A 353 -10.34 29.78 -3.90
C GLU A 353 -8.80 29.75 -3.94
N ALA A 354 -8.21 28.55 -3.88
CA ALA A 354 -6.76 28.36 -3.95
C ALA A 354 -6.16 28.71 -5.33
N PHE A 355 -6.93 28.45 -6.44
CA PHE A 355 -6.45 28.61 -7.81
C PHE A 355 -7.47 29.35 -8.69
N PRO A 356 -7.82 30.63 -8.37
CA PRO A 356 -8.93 31.33 -9.01
C PRO A 356 -8.72 31.57 -10.51
N GLU A 357 -7.48 31.79 -10.95
CA GLU A 357 -7.18 32.01 -12.38
C GLU A 357 -7.25 30.71 -13.19
N ARG A 358 -6.76 29.62 -12.62
CA ARG A 358 -6.70 28.30 -13.29
C ARG A 358 -8.06 27.61 -13.38
N LEU A 359 -8.86 27.77 -12.35
CA LEU A 359 -10.17 27.14 -12.25
C LEU A 359 -11.33 28.12 -12.53
N ALA A 360 -11.03 29.27 -13.16
CA ALA A 360 -12.05 30.20 -13.65
C ALA A 360 -12.92 29.50 -14.70
N GLY A 361 -14.24 29.43 -14.45
CA GLY A 361 -15.19 28.79 -15.38
C GLY A 361 -15.19 27.26 -15.39
N VAL A 362 -14.31 26.62 -14.61
CA VAL A 362 -14.36 25.17 -14.38
C VAL A 362 -15.47 24.87 -13.37
N ASP A 363 -16.45 24.08 -13.75
CA ASP A 363 -17.47 23.59 -12.85
C ASP A 363 -17.11 22.20 -12.25
N PRO A 364 -17.85 21.71 -11.24
CA PRO A 364 -17.55 20.43 -10.62
C PRO A 364 -17.60 19.23 -11.57
N GLU A 365 -18.45 19.29 -12.62
CA GLU A 365 -18.56 18.21 -13.59
C GLU A 365 -17.35 18.17 -14.51
N HIS A 366 -16.90 19.33 -15.00
CA HIS A 366 -15.66 19.41 -15.77
C HIS A 366 -14.47 18.90 -14.96
N LEU A 367 -14.37 19.27 -13.67
CA LEU A 367 -13.31 18.78 -12.79
C LEU A 367 -13.37 17.25 -12.63
N TYR A 368 -14.58 16.67 -12.51
CA TYR A 368 -14.79 15.23 -12.43
C TYR A 368 -14.33 14.51 -13.70
N LEU A 369 -14.69 15.02 -14.86
CA LEU A 369 -14.25 14.48 -16.15
C LEU A 369 -12.73 14.55 -16.28
N ALA A 370 -12.13 15.69 -15.98
CA ALA A 370 -10.68 15.91 -16.03
C ALA A 370 -9.90 14.97 -15.08
N ALA A 371 -10.40 14.78 -13.85
CA ALA A 371 -9.78 13.93 -12.84
C ALA A 371 -9.81 12.43 -13.20
N ASN A 372 -10.72 12.03 -14.09
CA ASN A 372 -10.94 10.64 -14.48
C ASN A 372 -10.65 10.38 -15.97
N ARG A 373 -9.89 11.28 -16.62
CA ARG A 373 -9.44 11.07 -17.99
C ARG A 373 -8.57 9.82 -18.08
N VAL A 374 -8.84 8.99 -19.06
CA VAL A 374 -8.05 7.80 -19.39
C VAL A 374 -7.13 8.12 -20.58
N GLU A 375 -5.84 7.93 -20.38
CA GLU A 375 -4.82 8.13 -21.41
C GLU A 375 -3.68 7.14 -21.21
N PRO A 376 -3.51 6.13 -22.11
CA PRO A 376 -2.41 5.21 -22.02
C PRO A 376 -1.07 5.96 -21.94
N SER A 377 -0.31 5.69 -20.90
CA SER A 377 1.00 6.31 -20.64
C SER A 377 2.09 5.25 -20.50
N LEU A 378 3.36 5.65 -20.68
CA LEU A 378 4.50 4.72 -20.52
C LEU A 378 4.79 4.41 -19.05
N ILE A 379 4.58 5.38 -18.16
CA ILE A 379 5.03 5.33 -16.77
C ILE A 379 3.89 4.90 -15.85
N ARG A 380 4.06 3.75 -15.21
CA ARG A 380 3.04 3.13 -14.35
C ARG A 380 2.51 4.06 -13.25
N ILE A 381 3.39 4.80 -12.57
CA ILE A 381 2.98 5.68 -11.45
C ILE A 381 2.17 6.90 -11.90
N GLU A 382 2.16 7.19 -13.20
CA GLU A 382 1.40 8.27 -13.84
C GLU A 382 0.14 7.74 -14.54
N ALA A 383 -0.05 6.42 -14.56
CA ALA A 383 -1.15 5.78 -15.26
C ALA A 383 -2.51 6.09 -14.59
N ASP A 384 -3.53 6.20 -15.41
CA ASP A 384 -4.93 6.35 -14.98
C ASP A 384 -5.48 5.07 -14.33
N GLU A 385 -6.67 5.17 -13.75
CA GLU A 385 -7.31 4.08 -12.99
C GLU A 385 -7.51 2.78 -13.80
N LEU A 386 -7.72 2.87 -15.12
CA LEU A 386 -7.90 1.70 -15.98
C LEU A 386 -6.57 1.09 -16.38
N THR A 387 -5.71 1.91 -17.00
CA THR A 387 -4.46 1.43 -17.61
C THR A 387 -3.44 0.99 -16.58
N TYR A 388 -3.54 1.50 -15.33
CA TYR A 388 -2.70 1.05 -14.22
C TYR A 388 -2.69 -0.47 -14.03
N ASN A 389 -3.86 -1.12 -14.10
CA ASN A 389 -3.97 -2.56 -13.94
C ASN A 389 -3.31 -3.35 -15.08
N LEU A 390 -3.30 -2.81 -16.29
CA LEU A 390 -2.59 -3.40 -17.43
C LEU A 390 -1.08 -3.33 -17.25
N HIS A 391 -0.57 -2.22 -16.70
CA HIS A 391 0.83 -2.11 -16.29
C HIS A 391 1.24 -3.16 -15.26
N ILE A 392 0.37 -3.45 -14.29
CA ILE A 392 0.64 -4.47 -13.27
C ILE A 392 0.60 -5.86 -13.88
N THR A 393 -0.39 -6.14 -14.70
CA THR A 393 -0.56 -7.46 -15.31
C THR A 393 0.65 -7.84 -16.17
N LEU A 394 1.16 -6.93 -16.99
CA LEU A 394 2.36 -7.20 -17.79
C LEU A 394 3.59 -7.55 -16.93
N ARG A 395 3.77 -6.86 -15.80
CA ARG A 395 4.89 -7.12 -14.86
C ARG A 395 4.77 -8.47 -14.19
N PHE A 396 3.58 -8.79 -13.72
CA PHE A 396 3.28 -10.10 -13.13
C PHE A 396 3.55 -11.25 -14.11
N GLU A 397 3.09 -11.12 -15.35
CA GLU A 397 3.31 -12.16 -16.37
C GLU A 397 4.80 -12.33 -16.71
N LEU A 398 5.57 -11.24 -16.78
CA LEU A 398 7.02 -11.28 -16.97
C LEU A 398 7.73 -11.95 -15.79
N GLU A 399 7.36 -11.61 -14.55
CA GLU A 399 7.90 -12.29 -13.36
C GLU A 399 7.59 -13.78 -13.36
N LEU A 400 6.35 -14.18 -13.70
CA LEU A 400 5.99 -15.58 -13.80
C LEU A 400 6.88 -16.32 -14.81
N GLU A 401 7.08 -15.78 -16.01
CA GLU A 401 7.90 -16.40 -17.03
C GLU A 401 9.37 -16.53 -16.61
N ILE A 402 9.90 -15.57 -15.85
CA ILE A 402 11.26 -15.64 -15.28
C ILE A 402 11.33 -16.80 -14.27
N PHE A 403 10.39 -16.89 -13.31
CA PHE A 403 10.43 -17.91 -12.26
C PHE A 403 10.02 -19.30 -12.77
N GLU A 404 9.18 -19.39 -13.80
CA GLU A 404 8.90 -20.60 -14.56
C GLU A 404 10.01 -20.98 -15.56
N GLN A 405 11.08 -20.19 -15.65
CA GLN A 405 12.24 -20.39 -16.54
C GLN A 405 11.89 -20.39 -18.05
N ARG A 406 10.81 -19.70 -18.43
CA ARG A 406 10.37 -19.54 -19.83
C ARG A 406 10.92 -18.27 -20.47
N LEU A 407 11.38 -17.30 -19.65
CA LEU A 407 11.98 -16.06 -20.09
C LEU A 407 13.31 -15.86 -19.34
N ARG A 408 14.37 -15.55 -20.07
CA ARG A 408 15.66 -15.17 -19.48
C ARG A 408 15.65 -13.67 -19.18
N PRO A 409 16.30 -13.20 -18.08
CA PRO A 409 16.38 -11.77 -17.78
C PRO A 409 16.89 -10.90 -18.94
N ALA A 410 17.80 -11.40 -19.76
CA ALA A 410 18.33 -10.69 -20.94
C ALA A 410 17.26 -10.42 -22.03
N GLU A 411 16.15 -11.16 -22.05
CA GLU A 411 15.05 -11.02 -23.03
C GLU A 411 13.95 -10.05 -22.54
N LEU A 412 14.06 -9.56 -21.31
CA LEU A 412 13.04 -8.69 -20.70
C LEU A 412 12.72 -7.42 -21.48
N PRO A 413 13.68 -6.65 -22.06
CA PRO A 413 13.35 -5.45 -22.80
C PRO A 413 12.42 -5.72 -24.00
N GLU A 414 12.72 -6.77 -24.75
CA GLU A 414 11.90 -7.16 -25.91
C GLU A 414 10.50 -7.64 -25.49
N ALA A 415 10.45 -8.51 -24.47
CA ALA A 415 9.20 -9.03 -23.92
C ALA A 415 8.33 -7.92 -23.30
N TRP A 416 8.94 -6.95 -22.61
CA TRP A 416 8.29 -5.76 -22.06
C TRP A 416 7.67 -4.91 -23.17
N ASN A 417 8.45 -4.58 -24.19
CA ASN A 417 8.00 -3.73 -25.29
C ASN A 417 6.85 -4.39 -26.07
N ALA A 418 6.92 -5.71 -26.29
CA ALA A 418 5.86 -6.46 -26.95
C ALA A 418 4.55 -6.39 -26.15
N ARG A 419 4.59 -6.60 -24.81
CA ARG A 419 3.39 -6.55 -23.96
C ARG A 419 2.86 -5.12 -23.79
N THR A 420 3.73 -4.12 -23.68
CA THR A 420 3.30 -2.72 -23.63
C THR A 420 2.51 -2.34 -24.88
N ARG A 421 3.00 -2.74 -26.06
CA ARG A 421 2.27 -2.53 -27.32
C ARG A 421 0.94 -3.29 -27.34
N GLU A 422 0.94 -4.53 -26.87
CA GLU A 422 -0.26 -5.37 -26.85
C GLU A 422 -1.34 -4.85 -25.90
N TYR A 423 -0.94 -4.39 -24.68
CA TYR A 423 -1.90 -4.04 -23.62
C TYR A 423 -2.30 -2.57 -23.62
N LEU A 424 -1.38 -1.70 -23.96
CA LEU A 424 -1.56 -0.25 -23.89
C LEU A 424 -1.60 0.43 -25.28
N GLY A 425 -1.23 -0.29 -26.36
CA GLY A 425 -1.23 0.25 -27.70
C GLY A 425 -0.14 1.28 -27.98
N ILE A 426 0.89 1.38 -27.12
CA ILE A 426 1.95 2.41 -27.22
C ILE A 426 3.33 1.78 -27.42
N GLU A 427 4.21 2.52 -28.10
CA GLU A 427 5.60 2.09 -28.33
C GLU A 427 6.51 2.57 -27.20
N VAL A 428 7.41 1.70 -26.75
CA VAL A 428 8.43 2.03 -25.75
C VAL A 428 9.67 2.56 -26.46
N PRO A 429 10.05 3.83 -26.25
CA PRO A 429 11.14 4.45 -27.02
C PRO A 429 12.53 4.12 -26.47
N ASP A 430 12.64 3.76 -25.19
CA ASP A 430 13.91 3.49 -24.50
C ASP A 430 13.68 2.68 -23.21
N ASP A 431 14.76 2.09 -22.67
CA ASP A 431 14.69 1.25 -21.48
C ASP A 431 14.31 2.02 -20.21
N ALA A 432 14.66 3.29 -20.10
CA ALA A 432 14.36 4.13 -18.93
C ALA A 432 12.85 4.35 -18.76
N ARG A 433 12.10 4.46 -19.88
CA ARG A 433 10.63 4.53 -19.91
C ARG A 433 9.97 3.15 -20.10
N GLY A 434 10.77 2.12 -20.27
CA GLY A 434 10.37 0.72 -20.38
C GLY A 434 10.74 -0.09 -19.16
N VAL A 435 11.55 -1.11 -19.38
CA VAL A 435 11.94 -2.15 -18.41
C VAL A 435 12.65 -1.64 -17.16
N LEU A 436 13.29 -0.46 -17.22
CA LEU A 436 14.01 0.17 -16.10
C LEU A 436 13.17 1.17 -15.29
N GLN A 437 11.87 1.34 -15.59
CA GLN A 437 11.09 2.39 -14.92
C GLN A 437 10.83 2.15 -13.43
N ASP A 438 10.82 0.89 -12.96
CA ASP A 438 10.52 0.49 -11.59
C ASP A 438 11.75 -0.03 -10.84
N VAL A 439 11.89 0.33 -9.57
CA VAL A 439 12.97 -0.11 -8.68
C VAL A 439 12.78 -1.55 -8.15
N HIS A 440 11.58 -2.12 -8.25
CA HIS A 440 11.17 -3.35 -7.58
C HIS A 440 12.12 -4.52 -7.84
N TRP A 441 12.53 -4.76 -9.07
CA TRP A 441 13.45 -5.83 -9.42
C TRP A 441 14.87 -5.60 -8.91
N ALA A 442 15.30 -4.34 -8.86
CA ALA A 442 16.56 -3.96 -8.25
C ALA A 442 16.54 -4.21 -6.73
N ALA A 443 15.45 -3.85 -6.06
CA ALA A 443 15.22 -4.12 -4.65
C ALA A 443 14.97 -5.61 -4.33
N GLY A 444 14.90 -6.48 -5.35
CA GLY A 444 14.58 -7.90 -5.19
C GLY A 444 13.14 -8.16 -4.75
N SER A 445 12.21 -7.23 -5.00
CA SER A 445 10.81 -7.30 -4.59
C SER A 445 9.94 -8.01 -5.62
N PHE A 446 10.34 -9.21 -6.04
CA PHE A 446 9.51 -10.08 -6.88
C PHE A 446 8.31 -10.57 -6.09
N GLY A 447 7.14 -10.66 -6.72
CA GLY A 447 5.87 -10.99 -6.06
C GLY A 447 5.11 -9.77 -5.54
N TYR A 448 5.72 -8.57 -5.57
CA TYR A 448 5.10 -7.33 -5.08
C TYR A 448 4.04 -6.77 -6.03
N PHE A 449 4.30 -6.73 -7.34
CA PHE A 449 3.44 -6.06 -8.31
C PHE A 449 1.96 -6.46 -8.27
N PRO A 450 1.60 -7.74 -8.10
CA PRO A 450 0.20 -8.13 -8.01
C PRO A 450 -0.61 -7.40 -6.94
N THR A 451 0.03 -7.01 -5.82
CA THR A 451 -0.64 -6.36 -4.68
C THR A 451 -1.38 -5.09 -5.07
N TYR A 452 -0.83 -4.34 -6.03
CA TYR A 452 -1.42 -3.11 -6.52
C TYR A 452 -2.77 -3.33 -7.22
N SER A 453 -2.85 -4.31 -8.14
CA SER A 453 -4.12 -4.63 -8.82
C SER A 453 -5.08 -5.40 -7.93
N LEU A 454 -4.58 -6.26 -7.04
CA LEU A 454 -5.40 -6.88 -6.00
C LEU A 454 -6.04 -5.80 -5.13
N GLY A 455 -5.30 -4.74 -4.79
CA GLY A 455 -5.82 -3.58 -4.08
C GLY A 455 -7.01 -2.92 -4.79
N ASN A 456 -6.91 -2.70 -6.10
CA ASN A 456 -8.02 -2.14 -6.88
C ASN A 456 -9.26 -3.06 -6.89
N VAL A 457 -9.06 -4.37 -7.06
CA VAL A 457 -10.16 -5.36 -7.06
C VAL A 457 -10.82 -5.44 -5.70
N ILE A 458 -10.03 -5.52 -4.63
CA ILE A 458 -10.52 -5.55 -3.24
C ILE A 458 -11.29 -4.26 -2.93
N ALA A 459 -10.76 -3.09 -3.31
CA ALA A 459 -11.43 -1.80 -3.14
C ALA A 459 -12.80 -1.79 -3.85
N GLY A 460 -12.86 -2.24 -5.10
CA GLY A 460 -14.10 -2.31 -5.88
C GLY A 460 -15.15 -3.23 -5.26
N GLN A 461 -14.73 -4.38 -4.74
CA GLN A 461 -15.65 -5.32 -4.10
C GLN A 461 -16.15 -4.81 -2.74
N ILE A 462 -15.27 -4.22 -1.93
CA ILE A 462 -15.64 -3.60 -0.65
C ILE A 462 -16.56 -2.41 -0.88
N TRP A 463 -16.27 -1.57 -1.88
CA TRP A 463 -17.09 -0.40 -2.22
C TRP A 463 -18.51 -0.78 -2.60
N ALA A 464 -18.71 -1.80 -3.44
CA ALA A 464 -20.03 -2.27 -3.84
C ALA A 464 -20.87 -2.69 -2.62
N VAL A 465 -20.24 -3.29 -1.60
CA VAL A 465 -20.93 -3.66 -0.34
C VAL A 465 -21.19 -2.42 0.52
N ALA A 466 -20.27 -1.46 0.54
CA ALA A 466 -20.45 -0.20 1.27
C ALA A 466 -21.60 0.63 0.71
N GLU A 467 -21.68 0.80 -0.62
CA GLU A 467 -22.80 1.48 -1.30
C GLU A 467 -24.16 0.83 -0.95
N GLY A 468 -24.22 -0.50 -0.94
CA GLY A 468 -25.44 -1.22 -0.54
C GLY A 468 -25.78 -1.13 0.95
N SER A 469 -24.80 -0.84 1.81
CA SER A 469 -24.96 -0.76 3.27
C SER A 469 -25.19 0.67 3.78
N LEU A 470 -24.79 1.67 3.04
CA LEU A 470 -24.83 3.10 3.38
C LEU A 470 -25.65 3.86 2.31
N PRO A 471 -26.99 3.88 2.41
CA PRO A 471 -27.86 4.43 1.36
C PRO A 471 -27.63 5.93 1.10
N ASP A 472 -27.13 6.67 2.09
CA ASP A 472 -26.87 8.11 2.00
C ASP A 472 -25.39 8.43 1.66
N LEU A 473 -24.59 7.43 1.27
CA LEU A 473 -23.14 7.56 1.09
C LEU A 473 -22.79 8.70 0.12
N GLU A 474 -23.43 8.76 -1.05
CA GLU A 474 -23.16 9.83 -2.03
C GLU A 474 -23.47 11.22 -1.47
N GLN A 475 -24.59 11.39 -0.74
CA GLN A 475 -24.94 12.65 -0.09
C GLN A 475 -23.92 13.02 0.99
N GLN A 476 -23.52 12.06 1.83
CA GLN A 476 -22.52 12.25 2.88
C GLN A 476 -21.17 12.70 2.30
N LEU A 477 -20.67 12.02 1.27
CA LEU A 477 -19.45 12.43 0.57
C LEU A 477 -19.57 13.83 -0.04
N GLY A 478 -20.73 14.17 -0.58
CA GLY A 478 -21.03 15.49 -1.17
C GLY A 478 -21.16 16.61 -0.13
N SER A 479 -21.35 16.31 1.14
CA SER A 479 -21.36 17.26 2.26
C SER A 479 -20.06 17.26 3.09
N GLY A 480 -19.09 16.39 2.76
CA GLY A 480 -17.85 16.23 3.52
C GLY A 480 -18.00 15.36 4.78
N GLU A 481 -19.13 14.65 4.94
CA GLU A 481 -19.35 13.71 6.04
C GLU A 481 -18.68 12.37 5.75
N LEU A 482 -17.38 12.26 6.03
CA LEU A 482 -16.55 11.09 5.69
C LEU A 482 -16.54 10.02 6.81
N ALA A 483 -16.92 10.39 8.02
CA ALA A 483 -16.89 9.50 9.18
C ALA A 483 -17.78 8.25 9.03
N PRO A 484 -19.01 8.31 8.47
CA PRO A 484 -19.84 7.11 8.32
C PRO A 484 -19.17 6.01 7.48
N LEU A 485 -18.50 6.37 6.39
CA LEU A 485 -17.73 5.42 5.57
C LEU A 485 -16.56 4.83 6.37
N ARG A 486 -15.75 5.69 7.06
CA ARG A 486 -14.64 5.25 7.90
C ARG A 486 -15.13 4.29 9.00
N ASP A 487 -16.23 4.59 9.67
CA ASP A 487 -16.75 3.78 10.77
C ASP A 487 -17.25 2.43 10.29
N TRP A 488 -17.91 2.39 9.11
CA TRP A 488 -18.30 1.16 8.45
C TRP A 488 -17.09 0.29 8.08
N LEU A 489 -16.05 0.89 7.48
CA LEU A 489 -14.79 0.21 7.13
C LEU A 489 -14.04 -0.26 8.39
N ARG A 490 -14.01 0.57 9.44
CA ARG A 490 -13.37 0.22 10.70
C ARG A 490 -14.03 -1.00 11.34
N GLU A 491 -15.35 -1.04 11.41
CA GLU A 491 -16.07 -2.15 12.04
C GLU A 491 -15.89 -3.46 11.27
N ARG A 492 -15.88 -3.42 9.94
CA ARG A 492 -15.84 -4.62 9.11
C ARG A 492 -14.43 -5.07 8.73
N LEU A 493 -13.48 -4.16 8.64
CA LEU A 493 -12.13 -4.41 8.16
C LEU A 493 -11.06 -3.98 9.18
N TYR A 494 -10.95 -2.68 9.46
CA TYR A 494 -9.74 -2.13 10.08
C TYR A 494 -9.47 -2.69 11.47
N ARG A 495 -10.49 -2.76 12.34
CA ARG A 495 -10.35 -3.20 13.73
C ARG A 495 -9.76 -4.60 13.89
N HIS A 496 -9.87 -5.43 12.86
CA HIS A 496 -9.40 -6.81 12.92
C HIS A 496 -7.88 -6.92 12.72
N GLY A 497 -7.22 -5.89 12.15
CA GLY A 497 -5.79 -5.95 11.85
C GLY A 497 -5.43 -7.19 11.06
N GLY A 498 -4.31 -7.82 11.40
CA GLY A 498 -3.79 -9.03 10.74
C GLY A 498 -4.34 -10.36 11.28
N LYS A 499 -5.54 -10.41 11.87
CA LYS A 499 -6.12 -11.65 12.42
C LYS A 499 -6.43 -12.71 11.36
N PHE A 500 -6.84 -12.27 10.19
CA PHE A 500 -7.30 -13.12 9.10
C PHE A 500 -6.33 -13.06 7.92
N ASN A 501 -6.29 -14.11 7.11
CA ASN A 501 -5.64 -14.01 5.81
C ASN A 501 -6.53 -13.25 4.80
N PRO A 502 -6.01 -12.85 3.60
CA PRO A 502 -6.78 -12.09 2.61
C PRO A 502 -8.10 -12.77 2.18
N ALA A 503 -8.10 -14.08 1.98
CA ALA A 503 -9.29 -14.82 1.57
C ALA A 503 -10.37 -14.81 2.66
N GLU A 504 -10.00 -15.07 3.91
CA GLU A 504 -10.91 -15.00 5.06
C GLU A 504 -11.47 -13.59 5.26
N MET A 505 -10.62 -12.56 5.09
CA MET A 505 -11.03 -11.18 5.31
C MET A 505 -12.01 -10.70 4.24
N ILE A 506 -11.79 -11.01 2.95
CA ILE A 506 -12.72 -10.57 1.91
C ILE A 506 -14.08 -11.24 2.07
N GLU A 507 -14.13 -12.53 2.42
CA GLU A 507 -15.39 -13.21 2.72
C GLU A 507 -16.10 -12.60 3.94
N ARG A 508 -15.35 -12.22 4.98
CA ARG A 508 -15.90 -11.57 6.18
C ARG A 508 -16.52 -10.21 5.87
N VAL A 509 -15.85 -9.39 5.07
CA VAL A 509 -16.31 -8.05 4.71
C VAL A 509 -17.45 -8.10 3.70
N CYS A 510 -17.29 -8.93 2.67
CA CYS A 510 -18.17 -8.91 1.49
C CYS A 510 -19.18 -10.06 1.44
N GLY A 511 -19.04 -11.09 2.28
CA GLY A 511 -19.89 -12.29 2.27
C GLY A 511 -19.67 -13.19 1.05
N ALA A 512 -18.59 -12.98 0.30
CA ALA A 512 -18.25 -13.71 -0.91
C ALA A 512 -16.72 -13.72 -1.13
N PRO A 513 -16.16 -14.73 -1.83
CA PRO A 513 -14.75 -14.75 -2.20
C PRO A 513 -14.40 -13.57 -3.13
N LEU A 514 -13.09 -13.33 -3.31
CA LEU A 514 -12.58 -12.27 -4.17
C LEU A 514 -13.09 -12.42 -5.61
N SER A 515 -13.66 -11.34 -6.15
CA SER A 515 -14.19 -11.25 -7.50
C SER A 515 -13.78 -9.95 -8.19
N VAL A 516 -13.40 -10.03 -9.46
CA VAL A 516 -13.08 -8.85 -10.27
C VAL A 516 -14.32 -8.11 -10.74
N GLU A 517 -15.47 -8.77 -10.76
CA GLU A 517 -16.67 -8.23 -11.41
C GLU A 517 -17.19 -6.91 -10.79
N PRO A 518 -17.22 -6.72 -9.46
CA PRO A 518 -17.63 -5.44 -8.89
C PRO A 518 -16.76 -4.27 -9.36
N TYR A 519 -15.43 -4.48 -9.46
CA TYR A 519 -14.52 -3.46 -9.99
C TYR A 519 -14.77 -3.20 -11.48
N LEU A 520 -14.86 -4.25 -12.30
CA LEU A 520 -15.09 -4.13 -13.74
C LEU A 520 -16.43 -3.48 -14.06
N ALA A 521 -17.50 -3.85 -13.35
CA ALA A 521 -18.82 -3.25 -13.51
C ALA A 521 -18.81 -1.74 -13.23
N GLN A 522 -18.11 -1.33 -12.17
CA GLN A 522 -17.93 0.07 -11.86
C GLN A 522 -17.13 0.82 -12.94
N MET A 523 -16.04 0.22 -13.42
CA MET A 523 -15.23 0.84 -14.48
C MET A 523 -16.02 0.99 -15.78
N ARG A 524 -16.80 -0.02 -16.17
CA ARG A 524 -17.70 0.06 -17.32
C ARG A 524 -18.72 1.17 -17.17
N ARG A 525 -19.37 1.26 -16.00
CA ARG A 525 -20.36 2.32 -15.70
C ARG A 525 -19.71 3.70 -15.76
N LYS A 526 -18.63 3.92 -15.01
CA LYS A 526 -17.94 5.20 -14.90
C LYS A 526 -17.41 5.68 -16.25
N MET A 527 -16.74 4.82 -17.01
CA MET A 527 -16.19 5.19 -18.31
C MET A 527 -17.26 5.27 -19.40
N GLY A 528 -18.31 4.46 -19.29
CA GLY A 528 -19.48 4.58 -20.15
C GLY A 528 -20.13 5.95 -20.05
N GLU A 529 -20.28 6.49 -18.83
CA GLU A 529 -20.81 7.85 -18.59
C GLU A 529 -19.84 8.92 -19.09
N ILE A 530 -18.53 8.82 -18.80
CA ILE A 530 -17.51 9.83 -19.14
C ILE A 530 -17.31 9.93 -20.66
N TYR A 531 -17.25 8.79 -21.34
CA TYR A 531 -16.92 8.73 -22.77
C TYR A 531 -18.12 8.45 -23.68
N GLY A 532 -19.33 8.31 -23.13
CA GLY A 532 -20.53 8.04 -23.91
C GLY A 532 -20.50 6.67 -24.62
N LEU A 533 -19.89 5.66 -24.00
CA LEU A 533 -19.72 4.35 -24.62
C LEU A 533 -21.06 3.60 -24.72
N GLY A 534 -21.22 2.85 -25.81
CA GLY A 534 -22.46 2.10 -26.07
C GLY A 534 -22.69 0.93 -25.10
N PRO A 535 -23.94 0.42 -24.98
CA PRO A 535 -24.32 -0.60 -23.99
C PRO A 535 -23.57 -1.93 -24.11
N ALA A 536 -22.99 -2.25 -25.25
CA ALA A 536 -22.19 -3.45 -25.43
C ALA A 536 -20.86 -3.46 -24.62
N LEU A 537 -20.39 -2.28 -24.17
CA LEU A 537 -19.19 -2.13 -23.38
C LEU A 537 -19.47 -1.76 -21.91
N THR A 538 -20.71 -1.39 -21.61
CA THR A 538 -21.15 -0.91 -20.29
C THR A 538 -22.06 -1.89 -19.54
N SER A 539 -22.46 -3.00 -20.18
CA SER A 539 -23.29 -4.06 -19.59
C SER A 539 -22.48 -5.16 -18.89
#